data_4ddb0257bcc0329ea3cb8cb49d471560
#
_entry.id   4ddb0257bcc0329ea3cb8cb49d471560
#
_cell.length_a   1.000
_cell.length_b   1.000
_cell.length_c   1.000
_cell.angle_alpha   90.00
_cell.angle_beta   90.00
_cell.angle_gamma   90.00
#
_symmetry.space_group_name_H-M   'P 1'
#
loop_
_entity.id
_entity.type
_entity.pdbx_description
1 polymer ?
#
loop_
_entity_poly.entity_id
_entity_poly.type
_entity_poly.pdbx_seq_one_letter_code
_entity_poly.pdbx_strand_id
1 'polypeptide(L)'
;MFIYNLVKYPVLIFFAFGISYLLTPRVRDFALKRKLVDIPSDRRLHVVPVPRLGGIAVFAAFHAACILGYLLTTDSTISSSIDLGWWCAFSFGSFCLLILGIIDDVKGLSWSVKLLGQTAIALGVFAFGVQMNRIQGIDLHVTLNMAATVVWFLVFINAFNLIDGMDGLAGGLACLAAMGLAGAAFLRGAPGDALVFLALMGACLGFLRYNFHPASIFLGDSGSMFLGFTLAALALTTSTKGSVVTTLAVPLLAAGVPIFDTLLAVWRRSMRAFLNSGEGKGLMEVMGADMDHLHHRLLEAGLKQRKVAVSLYLANAALISVGILALLFQNRSTGIFLIAFIAGSYVVVRHIAHVELWDSGNAIMRGLKRPERRVLAAVVYPLADVCTLAVALVCGLVLTAEYSEVGELKGLFLGEVSEWIALPFLALVFGGAYRQVWSMARVVEFAFLEVALVFGLVLSTAVELLWDGATPVSQARFSLIFFGVAVAGITGVRALPRVAQELMNSFSHWVVKDAKNVERVVVFGSSMAILLYLKDTNASYRERGVVRVLTGILSPQPGLHGRKMFGAEVVGGLERLHELVREERIDRLVMVESCSPEERDFVSIVADAHGFVVSEWRFSELPSEEVKRSSAMIA
;
A
#
# COMPACT_ATOMS: atom_id res chain seq x y z
N MET A 1 19.57 -25.78 -36.79
CA MET A 1 18.34 -25.61 -35.98
C MET A 1 18.54 -24.66 -34.80
N PHE A 2 19.58 -24.83 -33.95
CA PHE A 2 19.85 -23.95 -32.80
C PHE A 2 20.06 -22.47 -33.18
N ILE A 3 20.91 -22.18 -34.15
CA ILE A 3 21.19 -20.82 -34.63
C ILE A 3 19.94 -20.15 -35.21
N TYR A 4 19.13 -20.89 -35.98
CA TYR A 4 17.88 -20.40 -36.56
C TYR A 4 16.88 -19.96 -35.48
N ASN A 5 16.75 -20.74 -34.40
CA ASN A 5 15.89 -20.38 -33.27
C ASN A 5 16.42 -19.15 -32.52
N LEU A 6 17.72 -18.97 -32.40
CA LEU A 6 18.33 -17.84 -31.71
C LEU A 6 18.15 -16.52 -32.50
N VAL A 7 18.17 -16.55 -33.82
CA VAL A 7 18.03 -15.37 -34.71
C VAL A 7 16.61 -14.80 -34.71
N LYS A 8 15.57 -15.60 -34.43
CA LYS A 8 14.17 -15.14 -34.40
C LYS A 8 13.93 -14.01 -33.40
N TYR A 9 14.55 -14.07 -32.21
CA TYR A 9 14.33 -13.08 -31.16
C TYR A 9 14.83 -11.68 -31.54
N PRO A 10 16.10 -11.48 -31.96
CA PRO A 10 16.55 -10.16 -32.38
C PRO A 10 15.82 -9.68 -33.65
N VAL A 11 15.51 -10.55 -34.62
CA VAL A 11 14.72 -10.17 -35.81
C VAL A 11 13.39 -9.58 -35.40
N LEU A 12 12.67 -10.20 -34.48
CA LEU A 12 11.36 -9.71 -34.03
C LEU A 12 11.47 -8.37 -33.29
N ILE A 13 12.46 -8.23 -32.41
CA ILE A 13 12.72 -6.98 -31.70
C ILE A 13 13.03 -5.85 -32.68
N PHE A 14 13.95 -6.06 -33.62
CA PHE A 14 14.32 -5.05 -34.58
C PHE A 14 13.20 -4.72 -35.57
N PHE A 15 12.37 -5.70 -35.93
CA PHE A 15 11.21 -5.49 -36.78
C PHE A 15 10.15 -4.63 -36.07
N ALA A 16 9.78 -4.98 -34.82
CA ALA A 16 8.87 -4.19 -34.01
C ALA A 16 9.39 -2.77 -33.77
N PHE A 17 10.67 -2.66 -33.43
CA PHE A 17 11.37 -1.38 -33.28
C PHE A 17 11.29 -0.55 -34.56
N GLY A 18 11.64 -1.13 -35.71
CA GLY A 18 11.67 -0.45 -37.00
C GLY A 18 10.29 0.06 -37.41
N ILE A 19 9.23 -0.75 -37.27
CA ILE A 19 7.87 -0.31 -37.55
C ILE A 19 7.46 0.83 -36.62
N SER A 20 7.66 0.68 -35.32
CA SER A 20 7.32 1.72 -34.34
C SER A 20 8.10 3.02 -34.62
N TYR A 21 9.41 2.90 -34.88
CA TYR A 21 10.27 4.03 -35.21
C TYR A 21 9.82 4.76 -36.48
N LEU A 22 9.46 4.06 -37.54
CA LEU A 22 9.03 4.64 -38.82
C LEU A 22 7.58 5.17 -38.79
N LEU A 23 6.72 4.55 -38.00
CA LEU A 23 5.30 4.93 -37.94
C LEU A 23 5.04 6.10 -36.99
N THR A 24 5.78 6.20 -35.90
CA THR A 24 5.59 7.26 -34.89
C THR A 24 5.64 8.68 -35.49
N PRO A 25 6.62 9.08 -36.32
CA PRO A 25 6.61 10.42 -36.91
C PRO A 25 5.42 10.64 -37.86
N ARG A 26 4.94 9.60 -38.56
CA ARG A 26 3.76 9.72 -39.45
C ARG A 26 2.49 9.95 -38.63
N VAL A 27 2.33 9.23 -37.52
CA VAL A 27 1.21 9.43 -36.57
C VAL A 27 1.29 10.83 -35.95
N ARG A 28 2.49 11.27 -35.55
CA ARG A 28 2.72 12.63 -35.03
C ARG A 28 2.25 13.70 -36.04
N ASP A 29 2.71 13.59 -37.29
CA ASP A 29 2.41 14.58 -38.32
C ASP A 29 0.92 14.56 -38.69
N PHE A 30 0.27 13.39 -38.68
CA PHE A 30 -1.18 13.26 -38.81
C PHE A 30 -1.91 13.96 -37.67
N ALA A 31 -1.52 13.71 -36.41
CA ALA A 31 -2.12 14.32 -35.24
C ALA A 31 -1.96 15.85 -35.25
N LEU A 32 -0.80 16.36 -35.64
CA LEU A 32 -0.55 17.80 -35.81
C LEU A 32 -1.48 18.41 -36.87
N LYS A 33 -1.61 17.77 -38.03
CA LYS A 33 -2.51 18.22 -39.11
C LYS A 33 -3.97 18.26 -38.69
N ARG A 34 -4.37 17.36 -37.81
CA ARG A 34 -5.76 17.28 -37.27
C ARG A 34 -5.95 18.08 -35.99
N LYS A 35 -4.93 18.80 -35.52
CA LYS A 35 -4.93 19.57 -34.26
C LYS A 35 -5.26 18.71 -33.02
N LEU A 36 -4.93 17.43 -33.07
CA LEU A 36 -5.08 16.48 -31.97
C LEU A 36 -3.86 16.60 -31.05
N VAL A 37 -3.77 17.72 -30.35
CA VAL A 37 -2.62 18.11 -29.52
C VAL A 37 -3.06 18.36 -28.09
N ASP A 38 -2.18 18.05 -27.18
CA ASP A 38 -2.30 18.44 -25.78
C ASP A 38 -1.83 19.87 -25.60
N ILE A 39 -2.75 20.74 -25.16
CA ILE A 39 -2.47 22.18 -24.98
C ILE A 39 -1.86 22.37 -23.59
N PRO A 40 -0.77 23.16 -23.46
CA PRO A 40 -0.19 23.52 -22.17
C PRO A 40 -1.24 24.15 -21.23
N SER A 41 -1.20 23.75 -19.97
CA SER A 41 -2.00 24.35 -18.89
C SER A 41 -1.17 24.36 -17.61
N ASP A 42 -1.56 25.15 -16.61
CA ASP A 42 -0.86 25.27 -15.32
C ASP A 42 -0.64 23.94 -14.59
N ARG A 43 -1.38 22.89 -14.98
CA ARG A 43 -1.29 21.55 -14.42
C ARG A 43 -0.39 20.60 -15.21
N ARG A 44 0.21 21.03 -16.34
CA ARG A 44 0.95 20.19 -17.27
C ARG A 44 2.41 20.59 -17.35
N LEU A 45 3.27 19.59 -17.52
CA LEU A 45 4.73 19.77 -17.48
C LEU A 45 5.35 20.30 -18.79
N HIS A 46 4.59 20.34 -19.88
CA HIS A 46 5.07 20.78 -21.20
C HIS A 46 4.65 22.21 -21.51
N VAL A 47 5.53 22.93 -22.20
CA VAL A 47 5.36 24.35 -22.54
C VAL A 47 4.85 24.55 -23.98
N VAL A 48 5.00 23.53 -24.82
CA VAL A 48 4.61 23.54 -26.23
C VAL A 48 3.51 22.50 -26.46
N PRO A 49 2.51 22.77 -27.35
CA PRO A 49 1.52 21.76 -27.70
C PRO A 49 2.17 20.50 -28.27
N VAL A 50 1.88 19.33 -27.67
CA VAL A 50 2.43 18.05 -28.09
C VAL A 50 1.32 17.13 -28.58
N PRO A 51 1.44 16.51 -29.77
CA PRO A 51 0.45 15.60 -30.28
C PRO A 51 0.32 14.35 -29.41
N ARG A 52 -0.92 13.87 -29.25
CA ARG A 52 -1.29 12.58 -28.65
C ARG A 52 -1.41 11.51 -29.74
N LEU A 53 -1.83 10.32 -29.44
CA LEU A 53 -2.05 9.16 -30.33
C LEU A 53 -0.80 8.32 -30.63
N GLY A 54 0.30 8.48 -29.89
CA GLY A 54 1.49 7.64 -30.06
C GLY A 54 1.22 6.15 -29.89
N GLY A 55 0.19 5.80 -29.10
CA GLY A 55 -0.26 4.43 -28.91
C GLY A 55 -0.62 3.68 -30.19
N ILE A 56 -1.09 4.38 -31.23
CA ILE A 56 -1.39 3.76 -32.54
C ILE A 56 -0.12 3.15 -33.16
N ALA A 57 1.03 3.84 -33.05
CA ALA A 57 2.28 3.34 -33.59
C ALA A 57 2.77 2.10 -32.83
N VAL A 58 2.69 2.12 -31.50
CA VAL A 58 3.05 0.98 -30.63
C VAL A 58 2.15 -0.22 -30.91
N PHE A 59 0.83 -0.01 -30.96
CA PHE A 59 -0.16 -1.04 -31.28
C PHE A 59 0.13 -1.72 -32.63
N ALA A 60 0.29 -0.92 -33.69
CA ALA A 60 0.53 -1.44 -35.04
C ALA A 60 1.87 -2.20 -35.12
N ALA A 61 2.92 -1.68 -34.50
CA ALA A 61 4.22 -2.32 -34.47
C ALA A 61 4.20 -3.66 -33.73
N PHE A 62 3.52 -3.72 -32.58
CA PHE A 62 3.38 -4.93 -31.79
C PHE A 62 2.62 -6.02 -32.58
N HIS A 63 1.43 -5.71 -33.11
CA HIS A 63 0.63 -6.69 -33.85
C HIS A 63 1.31 -7.14 -35.14
N ALA A 64 1.97 -6.23 -35.87
CA ALA A 64 2.74 -6.60 -37.05
C ALA A 64 3.91 -7.54 -36.71
N ALA A 65 4.59 -7.30 -35.57
CA ALA A 65 5.66 -8.20 -35.11
C ALA A 65 5.10 -9.55 -34.65
N CYS A 66 3.94 -9.59 -34.00
CA CYS A 66 3.30 -10.86 -33.64
C CYS A 66 2.88 -11.67 -34.88
N ILE A 67 2.35 -11.02 -35.92
CA ILE A 67 2.03 -11.67 -37.20
C ILE A 67 3.30 -12.22 -37.83
N LEU A 68 4.39 -11.45 -37.89
CA LEU A 68 5.68 -11.93 -38.41
C LEU A 68 6.19 -13.11 -37.57
N GLY A 69 6.11 -13.02 -36.24
CA GLY A 69 6.48 -14.09 -35.32
C GLY A 69 5.73 -15.38 -35.62
N TYR A 70 4.41 -15.31 -35.84
CA TYR A 70 3.59 -16.44 -36.25
C TYR A 70 4.02 -17.03 -37.59
N LEU A 71 4.31 -16.21 -38.60
CA LEU A 71 4.76 -16.65 -39.90
C LEU A 71 6.15 -17.30 -39.89
N LEU A 72 7.04 -16.85 -39.02
CA LEU A 72 8.39 -17.40 -38.88
C LEU A 72 8.46 -18.69 -38.06
N THR A 73 7.39 -19.05 -37.35
CA THR A 73 7.33 -20.21 -36.45
C THR A 73 6.37 -21.25 -36.99
N THR A 74 6.70 -21.85 -38.13
CA THR A 74 5.97 -22.99 -38.72
C THR A 74 6.12 -24.29 -37.92
N ASP A 75 7.06 -24.35 -36.95
CA ASP A 75 7.25 -25.49 -36.06
C ASP A 75 6.55 -25.30 -34.72
N SER A 76 6.07 -26.39 -34.17
CA SER A 76 5.29 -26.56 -32.93
C SER A 76 5.84 -25.92 -31.63
N THR A 77 6.91 -25.15 -31.71
CA THR A 77 7.59 -24.53 -30.58
C THR A 77 6.89 -23.31 -29.98
N ILE A 78 5.94 -22.68 -30.72
CA ILE A 78 5.12 -21.55 -30.21
C ILE A 78 3.78 -22.03 -29.64
N SER A 79 3.37 -23.23 -29.98
CA SER A 79 1.98 -23.68 -29.84
C SER A 79 1.53 -24.05 -28.44
N SER A 80 2.33 -23.86 -27.40
CA SER A 80 1.98 -24.50 -26.12
C SER A 80 1.09 -23.67 -25.18
N SER A 81 1.02 -22.35 -25.31
CA SER A 81 0.31 -21.49 -24.35
C SER A 81 -0.78 -20.61 -24.97
N ILE A 82 -0.68 -20.29 -26.26
CA ILE A 82 -1.53 -19.32 -26.93
C ILE A 82 -2.13 -19.96 -28.17
N ASP A 83 -3.42 -20.27 -28.13
CA ASP A 83 -4.16 -20.77 -29.28
C ASP A 83 -4.72 -19.62 -30.15
N LEU A 84 -5.28 -19.96 -31.30
CA LEU A 84 -5.86 -18.99 -32.24
C LEU A 84 -7.05 -18.25 -31.60
N GLY A 85 -7.86 -18.95 -30.81
CA GLY A 85 -9.01 -18.35 -30.14
C GLY A 85 -8.57 -17.27 -29.13
N TRP A 86 -7.54 -17.56 -28.36
CA TRP A 86 -6.94 -16.59 -27.45
C TRP A 86 -6.40 -15.36 -28.20
N TRP A 87 -5.68 -15.57 -29.31
CA TRP A 87 -5.16 -14.47 -30.13
C TRP A 87 -6.27 -13.62 -30.73
N CYS A 88 -7.35 -14.20 -31.18
CA CYS A 88 -8.52 -13.46 -31.69
C CYS A 88 -9.15 -12.62 -30.57
N ALA A 89 -9.36 -13.19 -29.39
CA ALA A 89 -9.90 -12.49 -28.25
C ALA A 89 -9.01 -11.33 -27.80
N PHE A 90 -7.72 -11.60 -27.67
CA PHE A 90 -6.71 -10.59 -27.29
C PHE A 90 -6.67 -9.45 -28.33
N SER A 91 -6.56 -9.78 -29.62
CA SER A 91 -6.47 -8.76 -30.68
C SER A 91 -7.75 -7.92 -30.77
N PHE A 92 -8.92 -8.54 -30.63
CA PHE A 92 -10.20 -7.83 -30.59
C PHE A 92 -10.28 -6.92 -29.35
N GLY A 93 -9.96 -7.42 -28.16
CA GLY A 93 -9.97 -6.63 -26.92
C GLY A 93 -8.98 -5.46 -26.96
N SER A 94 -7.76 -5.70 -27.44
CA SER A 94 -6.75 -4.66 -27.60
C SER A 94 -7.14 -3.59 -28.62
N PHE A 95 -7.80 -3.97 -29.71
CA PHE A 95 -8.33 -3.05 -30.72
C PHE A 95 -9.49 -2.21 -30.15
N CYS A 96 -10.42 -2.81 -29.42
CA CYS A 96 -11.50 -2.09 -28.75
C CYS A 96 -10.96 -1.08 -27.73
N LEU A 97 -9.92 -1.45 -26.96
CA LEU A 97 -9.25 -0.53 -26.04
C LEU A 97 -8.50 0.60 -26.75
N LEU A 98 -7.85 0.30 -27.86
CA LEU A 98 -7.23 1.33 -28.69
C LEU A 98 -8.27 2.36 -29.16
N ILE A 99 -9.44 1.91 -29.64
CA ILE A 99 -10.54 2.80 -30.04
C ILE A 99 -11.06 3.61 -28.85
N LEU A 100 -11.30 2.97 -27.70
CA LEU A 100 -11.73 3.66 -26.49
C LEU A 100 -10.74 4.75 -26.09
N GLY A 101 -9.45 4.46 -26.14
CA GLY A 101 -8.38 5.41 -25.82
C GLY A 101 -8.28 6.53 -26.85
N ILE A 102 -8.46 6.26 -28.15
CA ILE A 102 -8.50 7.31 -29.18
C ILE A 102 -9.69 8.24 -28.96
N ILE A 103 -10.87 7.69 -28.61
CA ILE A 103 -12.05 8.50 -28.29
C ILE A 103 -11.77 9.39 -27.06
N ASP A 104 -11.09 8.85 -26.06
CA ASP A 104 -10.69 9.59 -24.86
C ASP A 104 -9.68 10.68 -25.20
N ASP A 105 -8.62 10.37 -25.95
CA ASP A 105 -7.62 11.34 -26.41
C ASP A 105 -8.22 12.50 -27.21
N VAL A 106 -9.31 12.26 -27.95
CA VAL A 106 -9.95 13.26 -28.83
C VAL A 106 -11.05 14.05 -28.14
N LYS A 107 -11.92 13.39 -27.36
CA LYS A 107 -13.14 13.98 -26.79
C LYS A 107 -13.07 14.22 -25.29
N GLY A 108 -12.18 13.53 -24.57
CA GLY A 108 -12.15 13.52 -23.12
C GLY A 108 -13.37 12.81 -22.53
N LEU A 109 -13.23 11.54 -22.19
CA LEU A 109 -14.31 10.75 -21.59
C LEU A 109 -14.39 10.99 -20.08
N SER A 110 -15.60 10.91 -19.51
CA SER A 110 -15.72 10.85 -18.06
C SER A 110 -15.12 9.54 -17.53
N TRP A 111 -14.58 9.58 -16.32
CA TRP A 111 -13.97 8.40 -15.68
C TRP A 111 -14.91 7.19 -15.63
N SER A 112 -16.21 7.41 -15.41
CA SER A 112 -17.23 6.36 -15.34
C SER A 112 -17.46 5.68 -16.69
N VAL A 113 -17.51 6.44 -17.78
CA VAL A 113 -17.64 5.89 -19.14
C VAL A 113 -16.40 5.11 -19.52
N LYS A 114 -15.23 5.61 -19.18
CA LYS A 114 -13.94 4.94 -19.40
C LYS A 114 -13.86 3.61 -18.64
N LEU A 115 -14.19 3.62 -17.34
CA LEU A 115 -14.20 2.42 -16.52
C LEU A 115 -15.24 1.39 -17.01
N LEU A 116 -16.43 1.83 -17.39
CA LEU A 116 -17.47 0.96 -17.93
C LEU A 116 -17.01 0.30 -19.24
N GLY A 117 -16.40 1.06 -20.15
CA GLY A 117 -15.83 0.55 -21.40
C GLY A 117 -14.72 -0.48 -21.15
N GLN A 118 -13.78 -0.18 -20.25
CA GLN A 118 -12.72 -1.12 -19.85
C GLN A 118 -13.31 -2.41 -19.25
N THR A 119 -14.32 -2.30 -18.39
CA THR A 119 -15.00 -3.44 -17.77
C THR A 119 -15.71 -4.30 -18.82
N ALA A 120 -16.43 -3.68 -19.75
CA ALA A 120 -17.12 -4.39 -20.83
C ALA A 120 -16.14 -5.17 -21.74
N ILE A 121 -14.99 -4.54 -22.08
CA ILE A 121 -13.93 -5.19 -22.86
C ILE A 121 -13.31 -6.35 -22.08
N ALA A 122 -13.02 -6.17 -20.80
CA ALA A 122 -12.47 -7.23 -19.94
C ALA A 122 -13.43 -8.43 -19.81
N LEU A 123 -14.74 -8.19 -19.67
CA LEU A 123 -15.77 -9.23 -19.67
C LEU A 123 -15.85 -9.94 -21.02
N GLY A 124 -15.77 -9.20 -22.14
CA GLY A 124 -15.75 -9.78 -23.48
C GLY A 124 -14.54 -10.70 -23.67
N VAL A 125 -13.36 -10.24 -23.32
CA VAL A 125 -12.12 -11.03 -23.43
C VAL A 125 -12.15 -12.26 -22.49
N PHE A 126 -12.73 -12.13 -21.30
CA PHE A 126 -13.00 -13.25 -20.40
C PHE A 126 -13.90 -14.30 -21.07
N ALA A 127 -15.00 -13.88 -21.70
CA ALA A 127 -15.94 -14.80 -22.36
C ALA A 127 -15.29 -15.60 -23.50
N PHE A 128 -14.25 -15.06 -24.14
CA PHE A 128 -13.49 -15.72 -25.20
C PHE A 128 -12.25 -16.47 -24.70
N GLY A 129 -12.11 -16.71 -23.39
CA GLY A 129 -11.13 -17.63 -22.82
C GLY A 129 -9.83 -17.00 -22.31
N VAL A 130 -9.68 -15.67 -22.34
CA VAL A 130 -8.54 -15.01 -21.67
C VAL A 130 -8.88 -14.84 -20.18
N GLN A 131 -8.57 -15.84 -19.40
CA GLN A 131 -9.03 -16.02 -18.02
C GLN A 131 -7.89 -16.32 -17.07
N MET A 132 -8.07 -15.96 -15.80
CA MET A 132 -7.10 -16.30 -14.74
C MET A 132 -7.13 -17.79 -14.39
N ASN A 133 -8.28 -18.44 -14.47
CA ASN A 133 -8.58 -19.84 -14.25
C ASN A 133 -8.19 -20.38 -12.86
N ARG A 134 -6.97 -20.12 -12.42
CA ARG A 134 -6.40 -20.66 -11.18
C ARG A 134 -5.67 -19.59 -10.37
N ILE A 135 -5.84 -19.66 -9.07
CA ILE A 135 -5.00 -18.91 -8.12
C ILE A 135 -4.44 -19.95 -7.14
N GLN A 136 -3.11 -20.03 -7.01
CA GLN A 136 -2.41 -20.97 -6.14
C GLN A 136 -2.76 -22.46 -6.36
N GLY A 137 -2.93 -22.87 -7.62
CA GLY A 137 -3.30 -24.25 -7.95
C GLY A 137 -4.77 -24.58 -7.70
N ILE A 138 -5.54 -23.66 -7.10
CA ILE A 138 -6.97 -23.80 -6.85
C ILE A 138 -7.74 -23.32 -8.07
N ASP A 139 -8.57 -24.17 -8.66
CA ASP A 139 -9.49 -23.79 -9.75
C ASP A 139 -10.54 -22.83 -9.19
N LEU A 140 -10.65 -21.65 -9.81
CA LEU A 140 -11.63 -20.66 -9.40
C LEU A 140 -13.02 -21.04 -9.92
N HIS A 141 -14.04 -20.90 -9.06
CA HIS A 141 -15.41 -20.93 -9.52
C HIS A 141 -15.64 -19.81 -10.56
N VAL A 142 -16.47 -20.07 -11.57
CA VAL A 142 -16.70 -19.19 -12.73
C VAL A 142 -16.92 -17.72 -12.35
N THR A 143 -17.74 -17.46 -11.33
CA THR A 143 -18.02 -16.09 -10.86
C THR A 143 -16.81 -15.39 -10.26
N LEU A 144 -16.03 -16.13 -9.46
CA LEU A 144 -14.81 -15.61 -8.84
C LEU A 144 -13.69 -15.42 -9.87
N ASN A 145 -13.55 -16.36 -10.82
CA ASN A 145 -12.65 -16.26 -11.97
C ASN A 145 -12.96 -15.00 -12.80
N MET A 146 -14.24 -14.78 -13.12
CA MET A 146 -14.67 -13.61 -13.85
C MET A 146 -14.34 -12.31 -13.10
N ALA A 147 -14.68 -12.23 -11.81
CA ALA A 147 -14.39 -11.07 -10.99
C ALA A 147 -12.88 -10.81 -10.88
N ALA A 148 -12.08 -11.85 -10.59
CA ALA A 148 -10.63 -11.74 -10.48
C ALA A 148 -9.98 -11.32 -11.81
N THR A 149 -10.42 -11.88 -12.93
CA THR A 149 -9.91 -11.54 -14.27
C THR A 149 -10.24 -10.09 -14.64
N VAL A 150 -11.48 -9.64 -14.40
CA VAL A 150 -11.87 -8.25 -14.67
C VAL A 150 -11.06 -7.29 -13.80
N VAL A 151 -10.95 -7.55 -12.50
CA VAL A 151 -10.12 -6.71 -11.59
C VAL A 151 -8.66 -6.68 -12.04
N TRP A 152 -8.10 -7.81 -12.46
CA TRP A 152 -6.75 -7.91 -12.99
C TRP A 152 -6.53 -6.97 -14.18
N PHE A 153 -7.39 -7.03 -15.18
CA PHE A 153 -7.32 -6.14 -16.34
C PHE A 153 -7.46 -4.66 -15.92
N LEU A 154 -8.44 -4.34 -15.09
CA LEU A 154 -8.68 -2.97 -14.64
C LEU A 154 -7.48 -2.40 -13.87
N VAL A 155 -6.84 -3.21 -13.02
CA VAL A 155 -5.64 -2.77 -12.27
C VAL A 155 -4.51 -2.42 -13.22
N PHE A 156 -4.16 -3.28 -14.17
CA PHE A 156 -3.08 -3.02 -15.11
C PHE A 156 -3.38 -1.86 -16.07
N ILE A 157 -4.58 -1.82 -16.66
CA ILE A 157 -4.99 -0.77 -17.60
C ILE A 157 -4.90 0.60 -16.90
N ASN A 158 -5.48 0.72 -15.71
CA ASN A 158 -5.50 1.99 -15.01
C ASN A 158 -4.13 2.34 -14.41
N ALA A 159 -3.31 1.35 -14.00
CA ALA A 159 -1.97 1.60 -13.53
C ALA A 159 -1.08 2.23 -14.61
N PHE A 160 -1.10 1.67 -15.82
CA PHE A 160 -0.35 2.26 -16.94
C PHE A 160 -0.94 3.57 -17.44
N ASN A 161 -2.25 3.75 -17.35
CA ASN A 161 -2.89 5.01 -17.72
C ASN A 161 -2.56 6.14 -16.73
N LEU A 162 -2.55 5.87 -15.45
CA LEU A 162 -2.24 6.87 -14.41
C LEU A 162 -0.74 7.26 -14.38
N ILE A 163 0.17 6.33 -14.69
CA ILE A 163 1.61 6.60 -14.70
C ILE A 163 2.05 7.36 -15.96
N ASP A 164 1.20 7.45 -17.01
CA ASP A 164 1.50 8.17 -18.27
C ASP A 164 1.37 9.70 -18.15
N GLY A 165 1.77 10.25 -16.99
CA GLY A 165 1.79 11.68 -16.74
C GLY A 165 3.11 12.39 -17.07
N MET A 166 4.14 11.66 -17.55
CA MET A 166 5.49 12.19 -17.77
C MET A 166 6.17 11.57 -19.00
N ASP A 167 6.95 12.38 -19.72
CA ASP A 167 7.68 11.98 -20.94
C ASP A 167 8.46 10.67 -20.74
N GLY A 168 8.19 9.68 -21.58
CA GLY A 168 8.87 8.40 -21.63
C GLY A 168 8.53 7.42 -20.52
N LEU A 169 7.83 7.83 -19.47
CA LEU A 169 7.68 7.03 -18.25
C LEU A 169 6.89 5.74 -18.48
N ALA A 170 5.65 5.82 -18.96
CA ALA A 170 4.82 4.63 -19.20
C ALA A 170 5.42 3.68 -20.24
N GLY A 171 5.87 4.22 -21.37
CA GLY A 171 6.53 3.42 -22.43
C GLY A 171 7.80 2.73 -21.95
N GLY A 172 8.62 3.40 -21.13
CA GLY A 172 9.85 2.83 -20.58
C GLY A 172 9.61 1.77 -19.52
N LEU A 173 8.63 1.98 -18.64
CA LEU A 173 8.22 0.97 -17.64
C LEU A 173 7.60 -0.26 -18.32
N ALA A 174 6.79 -0.08 -19.38
CA ALA A 174 6.26 -1.19 -20.17
C ALA A 174 7.38 -1.97 -20.90
N CYS A 175 8.37 -1.27 -21.44
CA CYS A 175 9.55 -1.89 -22.05
C CYS A 175 10.30 -2.77 -21.05
N LEU A 176 10.58 -2.26 -19.85
CA LEU A 176 11.25 -3.01 -18.77
C LEU A 176 10.40 -4.19 -18.29
N ALA A 177 9.08 -3.99 -18.14
CA ALA A 177 8.16 -5.06 -17.76
C ALA A 177 8.16 -6.19 -18.81
N ALA A 178 8.07 -5.84 -20.09
CA ALA A 178 8.13 -6.80 -21.19
C ALA A 178 9.47 -7.56 -21.21
N MET A 179 10.59 -6.88 -21.00
CA MET A 179 11.91 -7.51 -20.90
C MET A 179 11.99 -8.50 -19.73
N GLY A 180 11.50 -8.12 -18.55
CA GLY A 180 11.49 -8.97 -17.35
C GLY A 180 10.60 -10.19 -17.54
N LEU A 181 9.41 -10.02 -18.14
CA LEU A 181 8.49 -11.13 -18.43
C LEU A 181 9.02 -12.06 -19.52
N ALA A 182 9.74 -11.55 -20.53
CA ALA A 182 10.46 -12.36 -21.50
C ALA A 182 11.52 -13.24 -20.83
N GLY A 183 12.33 -12.64 -19.94
CA GLY A 183 13.31 -13.38 -19.13
C GLY A 183 12.65 -14.46 -18.27
N ALA A 184 11.54 -14.16 -17.62
CA ALA A 184 10.77 -15.12 -16.86
C ALA A 184 10.20 -16.25 -17.71
N ALA A 185 9.73 -15.95 -18.94
CA ALA A 185 9.26 -16.95 -19.89
C ALA A 185 10.39 -17.89 -20.34
N PHE A 186 11.60 -17.39 -20.62
CA PHE A 186 12.76 -18.20 -20.90
C PHE A 186 13.13 -19.14 -19.75
N LEU A 187 13.17 -18.63 -18.53
CA LEU A 187 13.48 -19.45 -17.34
C LEU A 187 12.46 -20.56 -17.08
N ARG A 188 11.22 -20.38 -17.52
CA ARG A 188 10.15 -21.40 -17.42
C ARG A 188 10.13 -22.38 -18.60
N GLY A 189 11.02 -22.26 -19.56
CA GLY A 189 11.04 -23.10 -20.75
C GLY A 189 9.86 -22.82 -21.71
N ALA A 190 9.35 -21.59 -21.72
CA ALA A 190 8.29 -21.11 -22.61
C ALA A 190 8.82 -20.07 -23.64
N PRO A 191 9.74 -20.45 -24.54
CA PRO A 191 10.41 -19.54 -25.45
C PRO A 191 9.44 -18.89 -26.46
N GLY A 192 8.29 -19.50 -26.73
CA GLY A 192 7.23 -18.94 -27.56
C GLY A 192 6.58 -17.70 -26.92
N ASP A 193 6.31 -17.76 -25.63
CA ASP A 193 5.74 -16.64 -24.90
C ASP A 193 6.74 -15.47 -24.83
N ALA A 194 8.04 -15.77 -24.70
CA ALA A 194 9.09 -14.75 -24.71
C ALA A 194 9.11 -13.91 -26.00
N LEU A 195 8.80 -14.50 -27.16
CA LEU A 195 8.75 -13.77 -28.44
C LEU A 195 7.73 -12.63 -28.39
N VAL A 196 6.58 -12.87 -27.79
CA VAL A 196 5.50 -11.86 -27.74
C VAL A 196 5.89 -10.70 -26.83
N PHE A 197 6.51 -11.00 -25.69
CA PHE A 197 7.04 -9.95 -24.80
C PHE A 197 8.16 -9.14 -25.47
N LEU A 198 9.03 -9.80 -26.22
CA LEU A 198 10.10 -9.11 -26.95
C LEU A 198 9.58 -8.26 -28.12
N ALA A 199 8.48 -8.65 -28.76
CA ALA A 199 7.76 -7.83 -29.74
C ALA A 199 7.23 -6.53 -29.10
N LEU A 200 6.64 -6.64 -27.91
CA LEU A 200 6.19 -5.47 -27.14
C LEU A 200 7.35 -4.56 -26.75
N MET A 201 8.44 -5.16 -26.25
CA MET A 201 9.67 -4.42 -25.90
C MET A 201 10.20 -3.65 -27.12
N GLY A 202 10.30 -4.30 -28.29
CA GLY A 202 10.77 -3.65 -29.53
C GLY A 202 9.87 -2.48 -29.95
N ALA A 203 8.54 -2.66 -29.91
CA ALA A 203 7.57 -1.61 -30.21
C ALA A 203 7.71 -0.39 -29.27
N CYS A 204 7.87 -0.64 -27.97
CA CYS A 204 8.09 0.40 -26.97
C CYS A 204 9.43 1.14 -27.20
N LEU A 205 10.52 0.41 -27.48
CA LEU A 205 11.84 1.01 -27.75
C LEU A 205 11.81 1.94 -28.97
N GLY A 206 11.15 1.54 -30.07
CA GLY A 206 11.00 2.37 -31.25
C GLY A 206 10.24 3.67 -30.97
N PHE A 207 9.18 3.58 -30.18
CA PHE A 207 8.37 4.73 -29.75
C PHE A 207 9.13 5.66 -28.81
N LEU A 208 9.88 5.12 -27.84
CA LEU A 208 10.63 5.89 -26.84
C LEU A 208 11.63 6.87 -27.46
N ARG A 209 12.14 6.62 -28.66
CA ARG A 209 12.99 7.56 -29.39
C ARG A 209 12.34 8.93 -29.57
N TYR A 210 11.02 8.98 -29.68
CA TYR A 210 10.23 10.19 -29.90
C TYR A 210 9.50 10.66 -28.65
N ASN A 211 9.28 9.78 -27.70
CA ASN A 211 8.54 10.07 -26.47
C ASN A 211 9.45 10.37 -25.27
N PHE A 212 10.78 10.05 -25.34
CA PHE A 212 11.71 10.39 -24.26
C PHE A 212 11.92 11.90 -24.17
N HIS A 213 12.11 12.39 -22.95
CA HIS A 213 12.15 13.83 -22.66
C HIS A 213 13.28 14.59 -23.41
N PRO A 214 13.01 15.70 -24.13
CA PRO A 214 11.69 16.30 -24.37
C PRO A 214 10.89 15.54 -25.44
N ALA A 215 9.64 15.15 -25.09
CA ALA A 215 8.81 14.35 -25.98
C ALA A 215 8.31 15.15 -27.19
N SER A 216 8.37 14.56 -28.39
CA SER A 216 7.80 15.10 -29.62
C SER A 216 6.39 14.58 -29.93
N ILE A 217 5.97 13.52 -29.23
CA ILE A 217 4.64 12.91 -29.26
C ILE A 217 4.39 12.18 -27.94
N PHE A 218 3.18 12.29 -27.39
CA PHE A 218 2.75 11.54 -26.24
C PHE A 218 2.15 10.19 -26.62
N LEU A 219 2.25 9.23 -25.69
CA LEU A 219 1.68 7.91 -25.83
C LEU A 219 0.15 7.99 -25.92
N GLY A 220 -0.47 8.80 -25.05
CA GLY A 220 -1.90 9.02 -24.96
C GLY A 220 -2.65 7.88 -24.26
N ASP A 221 -3.93 8.11 -23.99
CA ASP A 221 -4.81 7.13 -23.39
C ASP A 221 -4.95 5.87 -24.26
N SER A 222 -4.92 6.05 -25.59
CA SER A 222 -4.88 4.96 -26.57
C SER A 222 -3.70 4.01 -26.37
N GLY A 223 -2.51 4.54 -26.04
CA GLY A 223 -1.32 3.72 -25.85
C GLY A 223 -1.17 3.19 -24.44
N SER A 224 -1.40 4.01 -23.44
CA SER A 224 -1.24 3.61 -22.04
C SER A 224 -2.22 2.50 -21.63
N MET A 225 -3.50 2.59 -22.04
CA MET A 225 -4.47 1.53 -21.83
C MET A 225 -4.12 0.25 -22.61
N PHE A 226 -3.65 0.39 -23.87
CA PHE A 226 -3.16 -0.74 -24.64
C PHE A 226 -1.99 -1.46 -23.97
N LEU A 227 -0.98 -0.73 -23.46
CA LEU A 227 0.17 -1.32 -22.78
C LEU A 227 -0.26 -2.08 -21.51
N GLY A 228 -1.11 -1.47 -20.68
CA GLY A 228 -1.64 -2.11 -19.48
C GLY A 228 -2.41 -3.39 -19.79
N PHE A 229 -3.32 -3.34 -20.77
CA PHE A 229 -4.09 -4.50 -21.21
C PHE A 229 -3.20 -5.62 -21.74
N THR A 230 -2.23 -5.27 -22.59
CA THR A 230 -1.32 -6.24 -23.21
C THR A 230 -0.48 -6.95 -22.16
N LEU A 231 0.10 -6.20 -21.21
CA LEU A 231 0.85 -6.79 -20.12
C LEU A 231 -0.04 -7.67 -19.21
N ALA A 232 -1.27 -7.25 -18.92
CA ALA A 232 -2.23 -8.04 -18.15
C ALA A 232 -2.57 -9.35 -18.83
N ALA A 233 -2.93 -9.29 -20.13
CA ALA A 233 -3.33 -10.47 -20.90
C ALA A 233 -2.18 -11.47 -21.05
N LEU A 234 -0.99 -10.99 -21.44
CA LEU A 234 0.18 -11.84 -21.61
C LEU A 234 0.69 -12.42 -20.28
N ALA A 235 0.49 -11.70 -19.17
CA ALA A 235 0.81 -12.21 -17.85
C ALA A 235 -0.05 -13.43 -17.47
N LEU A 236 -1.31 -13.47 -17.90
CA LEU A 236 -2.20 -14.61 -17.64
C LEU A 236 -1.77 -15.87 -18.40
N THR A 237 -1.17 -15.76 -19.59
CA THR A 237 -0.66 -16.93 -20.33
C THR A 237 0.51 -17.59 -19.64
N THR A 238 1.33 -16.83 -18.93
CA THR A 238 2.47 -17.36 -18.21
C THR A 238 2.06 -18.06 -16.91
N SER A 239 0.80 -17.87 -16.44
CA SER A 239 0.30 -18.40 -15.17
C SER A 239 -0.13 -19.86 -15.21
N THR A 240 -0.31 -20.46 -16.38
CA THR A 240 -0.95 -21.78 -16.49
C THR A 240 -0.05 -22.99 -16.20
N LYS A 241 1.27 -22.82 -16.09
CA LYS A 241 2.24 -23.93 -16.09
C LYS A 241 3.24 -24.01 -14.92
N GLY A 242 3.04 -23.30 -13.82
CA GLY A 242 4.02 -23.30 -12.71
C GLY A 242 3.41 -23.21 -11.31
N SER A 243 4.25 -23.36 -10.29
CA SER A 243 3.85 -23.11 -8.90
C SER A 243 3.41 -21.65 -8.75
N VAL A 244 2.25 -21.45 -8.23
CA VAL A 244 1.32 -20.37 -8.48
C VAL A 244 1.67 -19.03 -7.81
N VAL A 245 2.39 -19.06 -6.68
CA VAL A 245 2.79 -17.80 -5.99
C VAL A 245 3.79 -17.02 -6.83
N THR A 246 4.71 -17.73 -7.51
CA THR A 246 5.70 -17.10 -8.38
C THR A 246 5.11 -16.59 -9.70
N THR A 247 4.00 -17.18 -10.13
CA THR A 247 3.43 -16.94 -11.46
C THR A 247 2.71 -15.59 -11.57
N LEU A 248 1.91 -15.21 -10.57
CA LEU A 248 1.26 -13.89 -10.54
C LEU A 248 2.18 -12.80 -9.98
N ALA A 249 3.12 -13.18 -9.12
CA ALA A 249 4.01 -12.23 -8.48
C ALA A 249 5.00 -11.60 -9.47
N VAL A 250 5.53 -12.37 -10.43
CA VAL A 250 6.46 -11.81 -11.44
C VAL A 250 5.82 -10.73 -12.29
N PRO A 251 4.61 -10.92 -12.88
CA PRO A 251 3.91 -9.85 -13.57
C PRO A 251 3.58 -8.64 -12.68
N LEU A 252 3.15 -8.88 -11.44
CA LEU A 252 2.86 -7.80 -10.50
C LEU A 252 4.13 -7.00 -10.16
N LEU A 253 5.28 -7.65 -10.02
CA LEU A 253 6.55 -6.97 -9.80
C LEU A 253 7.08 -6.32 -11.07
N ALA A 254 6.86 -6.92 -12.24
CA ALA A 254 7.25 -6.35 -13.51
C ALA A 254 6.50 -5.03 -13.80
N ALA A 255 5.25 -4.93 -13.42
CA ALA A 255 4.46 -3.70 -13.43
C ALA A 255 4.43 -3.00 -12.06
N GLY A 256 5.41 -3.27 -11.19
CA GLY A 256 5.35 -2.92 -9.78
C GLY A 256 5.21 -1.43 -9.54
N VAL A 257 6.02 -0.59 -10.15
CA VAL A 257 5.96 0.88 -9.96
C VAL A 257 4.59 1.43 -10.39
N PRO A 258 4.04 1.15 -11.60
CA PRO A 258 2.70 1.59 -11.98
C PRO A 258 1.60 1.12 -11.01
N ILE A 259 1.62 -0.16 -10.63
CA ILE A 259 0.60 -0.75 -9.74
C ILE A 259 0.67 -0.13 -8.35
N PHE A 260 1.87 0.01 -7.78
CA PHE A 260 2.04 0.63 -6.46
C PHE A 260 1.60 2.09 -6.44
N ASP A 261 1.95 2.89 -7.45
CA ASP A 261 1.50 4.28 -7.54
C ASP A 261 -0.03 4.38 -7.58
N THR A 262 -0.66 3.50 -8.37
CA THR A 262 -2.13 3.43 -8.46
C THR A 262 -2.77 3.01 -7.14
N LEU A 263 -2.25 1.96 -6.48
CA LEU A 263 -2.78 1.50 -5.20
C LEU A 263 -2.63 2.57 -4.12
N LEU A 264 -1.49 3.27 -4.08
CA LEU A 264 -1.28 4.39 -3.18
C LEU A 264 -2.24 5.55 -3.47
N ALA A 265 -2.49 5.87 -4.74
CA ALA A 265 -3.45 6.91 -5.13
C ALA A 265 -4.88 6.54 -4.70
N VAL A 266 -5.32 5.30 -4.95
CA VAL A 266 -6.63 4.78 -4.51
C VAL A 266 -6.73 4.82 -2.98
N TRP A 267 -5.69 4.36 -2.28
CA TRP A 267 -5.63 4.40 -0.81
C TRP A 267 -5.78 5.83 -0.27
N ARG A 268 -5.01 6.79 -0.79
CA ARG A 268 -5.08 8.20 -0.37
C ARG A 268 -6.47 8.79 -0.58
N ARG A 269 -7.05 8.57 -1.77
CA ARG A 269 -8.38 9.08 -2.11
C ARG A 269 -9.45 8.47 -1.22
N SER A 270 -9.39 7.15 -0.99
CA SER A 270 -10.31 6.46 -0.09
C SER A 270 -10.19 7.01 1.34
N MET A 271 -8.97 7.27 1.80
CA MET A 271 -8.75 7.88 3.12
C MET A 271 -9.28 9.31 3.20
N ARG A 272 -9.05 10.15 2.18
CA ARG A 272 -9.61 11.52 2.15
C ARG A 272 -11.14 11.50 2.12
N ALA A 273 -11.74 10.68 1.28
CA ALA A 273 -13.20 10.52 1.22
C ALA A 273 -13.78 10.01 2.54
N PHE A 274 -13.09 9.07 3.19
CA PHE A 274 -13.47 8.55 4.49
C PHE A 274 -13.38 9.62 5.60
N LEU A 275 -12.34 10.44 5.59
CA LEU A 275 -12.14 11.51 6.57
C LEU A 275 -13.13 12.68 6.37
N ASN A 276 -13.51 12.96 5.12
CA ASN A 276 -14.39 14.08 4.74
C ASN A 276 -15.87 13.67 4.59
N SER A 277 -16.24 12.42 4.89
CA SER A 277 -17.61 11.88 4.73
C SER A 277 -18.70 12.59 5.55
N GLY A 278 -18.37 13.64 6.30
CA GLY A 278 -19.33 14.54 6.95
C GLY A 278 -20.01 15.57 6.02
N GLU A 279 -19.49 15.78 4.79
CA GLU A 279 -19.93 16.85 3.87
C GLU A 279 -20.66 16.34 2.60
N GLY A 280 -21.08 15.07 2.56
CA GLY A 280 -21.94 14.54 1.47
C GLY A 280 -21.26 14.29 0.12
N LYS A 281 -19.93 14.39 0.00
CA LYS A 281 -19.15 14.27 -1.26
C LYS A 281 -18.43 12.91 -1.45
N GLY A 282 -18.75 11.88 -0.68
CA GLY A 282 -17.97 10.66 -0.46
C GLY A 282 -17.38 9.97 -1.71
N LEU A 283 -18.19 9.41 -2.62
CA LEU A 283 -17.68 8.55 -3.72
C LEU A 283 -17.10 9.33 -4.90
N MET A 284 -17.58 10.54 -5.17
CA MET A 284 -17.08 11.39 -6.26
C MET A 284 -15.66 11.93 -6.02
N GLU A 285 -15.27 12.13 -4.76
CA GLU A 285 -13.92 12.57 -4.39
C GLU A 285 -12.87 11.46 -4.56
N VAL A 286 -13.26 10.19 -4.39
CA VAL A 286 -12.35 9.04 -4.58
C VAL A 286 -11.90 8.91 -6.04
N MET A 287 -12.71 9.37 -6.98
CA MET A 287 -12.48 9.23 -8.41
C MET A 287 -11.98 10.50 -9.12
N GLY A 288 -11.79 11.60 -8.37
CA GLY A 288 -11.27 12.87 -8.89
C GLY A 288 -9.81 12.78 -9.35
N ALA A 289 -9.37 13.74 -10.19
CA ALA A 289 -7.96 13.86 -10.59
C ALA A 289 -7.09 14.20 -9.36
N ASP A 290 -6.04 13.41 -9.14
CA ASP A 290 -5.07 13.59 -8.07
C ASP A 290 -3.72 14.02 -8.67
N MET A 291 -3.12 15.09 -8.17
CA MET A 291 -1.78 15.55 -8.57
C MET A 291 -0.68 14.92 -7.70
N ASP A 292 -1.03 14.06 -6.73
CA ASP A 292 -0.11 13.47 -5.75
C ASP A 292 0.54 12.14 -6.24
N HIS A 293 0.60 11.90 -7.56
CA HIS A 293 1.29 10.73 -8.09
C HIS A 293 2.80 10.79 -7.82
N LEU A 294 3.42 9.61 -7.69
CA LEU A 294 4.82 9.43 -7.34
C LEU A 294 5.77 10.30 -8.18
N HIS A 295 5.55 10.35 -9.48
CA HIS A 295 6.38 11.14 -10.40
C HIS A 295 6.23 12.66 -10.15
N HIS A 296 5.03 13.17 -9.82
CA HIS A 296 4.83 14.58 -9.47
C HIS A 296 5.58 14.95 -8.19
N ARG A 297 5.54 14.12 -7.18
CA ARG A 297 6.25 14.36 -5.91
C ARG A 297 7.76 14.40 -6.06
N LEU A 298 8.31 13.52 -6.90
CA LEU A 298 9.74 13.53 -7.18
C LEU A 298 10.15 14.80 -7.95
N LEU A 299 9.27 15.34 -8.80
CA LEU A 299 9.47 16.62 -9.47
C LEU A 299 9.39 17.79 -8.48
N GLU A 300 8.41 17.80 -7.58
CA GLU A 300 8.26 18.78 -6.51
C GLU A 300 9.45 18.76 -5.53
N ALA A 301 10.06 17.59 -5.31
CA ALA A 301 11.31 17.47 -4.57
C ALA A 301 12.54 18.04 -5.31
N GLY A 302 12.35 18.68 -6.48
CA GLY A 302 13.41 19.37 -7.24
C GLY A 302 14.19 18.47 -8.20
N LEU A 303 13.77 17.23 -8.44
CA LEU A 303 14.43 16.36 -9.40
C LEU A 303 14.03 16.73 -10.83
N LYS A 304 15.01 16.74 -11.75
CA LYS A 304 14.73 16.93 -13.19
C LYS A 304 13.97 15.72 -13.75
N GLN A 305 13.08 15.93 -14.72
CA GLN A 305 12.20 14.93 -15.32
C GLN A 305 12.95 13.66 -15.78
N ARG A 306 14.11 13.80 -16.42
CA ARG A 306 14.97 12.65 -16.82
C ARG A 306 15.45 11.84 -15.61
N LYS A 307 15.83 12.51 -14.51
CA LYS A 307 16.28 11.82 -13.29
C LYS A 307 15.14 11.06 -12.63
N VAL A 308 13.94 11.64 -12.61
CA VAL A 308 12.72 10.98 -12.10
C VAL A 308 12.44 9.71 -12.91
N ALA A 309 12.40 9.79 -14.25
CA ALA A 309 12.16 8.63 -15.10
C ALA A 309 13.19 7.52 -14.86
N VAL A 310 14.49 7.86 -14.84
CA VAL A 310 15.56 6.88 -14.60
C VAL A 310 15.45 6.26 -13.20
N SER A 311 15.14 7.04 -12.17
CA SER A 311 14.95 6.52 -10.79
C SER A 311 13.81 5.51 -10.72
N LEU A 312 12.69 5.79 -11.40
CA LEU A 312 11.55 4.88 -11.45
C LEU A 312 11.84 3.62 -12.30
N TYR A 313 12.63 3.76 -13.37
CA TYR A 313 13.11 2.61 -14.15
C TYR A 313 14.00 1.69 -13.29
N LEU A 314 14.94 2.27 -12.52
CA LEU A 314 15.80 1.49 -11.63
C LEU A 314 15.02 0.80 -10.52
N ALA A 315 14.04 1.49 -9.93
CA ALA A 315 13.15 0.90 -8.93
C ALA A 315 12.36 -0.28 -9.52
N ASN A 316 11.80 -0.11 -10.73
CA ASN A 316 11.07 -1.19 -11.40
C ASN A 316 11.99 -2.35 -11.81
N ALA A 317 13.21 -2.07 -12.29
CA ALA A 317 14.20 -3.08 -12.60
C ALA A 317 14.60 -3.88 -11.36
N ALA A 318 14.75 -3.24 -10.20
CA ALA A 318 14.98 -3.93 -8.93
C ALA A 318 13.82 -4.88 -8.56
N LEU A 319 12.57 -4.44 -8.72
CA LEU A 319 11.40 -5.27 -8.49
C LEU A 319 11.37 -6.48 -9.46
N ILE A 320 11.66 -6.27 -10.74
CA ILE A 320 11.79 -7.33 -11.75
C ILE A 320 12.87 -8.34 -11.34
N SER A 321 14.03 -7.85 -10.91
CA SER A 321 15.15 -8.71 -10.46
C SER A 321 14.74 -9.59 -9.28
N VAL A 322 13.99 -9.04 -8.31
CA VAL A 322 13.43 -9.80 -7.20
C VAL A 322 12.46 -10.89 -7.71
N GLY A 323 11.60 -10.57 -8.67
CA GLY A 323 10.69 -11.54 -9.30
C GLY A 323 11.43 -12.67 -10.03
N ILE A 324 12.48 -12.35 -10.79
CA ILE A 324 13.32 -13.33 -11.49
C ILE A 324 14.09 -14.21 -10.50
N LEU A 325 14.67 -13.62 -9.44
CA LEU A 325 15.34 -14.38 -8.39
C LEU A 325 14.37 -15.35 -7.69
N ALA A 326 13.15 -14.92 -7.43
CA ALA A 326 12.11 -15.79 -6.87
C ALA A 326 11.80 -17.00 -7.78
N LEU A 327 11.84 -16.81 -9.12
CA LEU A 327 11.69 -17.93 -10.07
C LEU A 327 12.87 -18.91 -10.03
N LEU A 328 14.09 -18.42 -9.87
CA LEU A 328 15.29 -19.27 -9.83
C LEU A 328 15.35 -20.13 -8.56
N PHE A 329 14.78 -19.65 -7.46
CA PHE A 329 14.82 -20.30 -6.15
C PHE A 329 13.52 -21.05 -5.79
N GLN A 330 12.75 -21.54 -6.75
CA GLN A 330 11.39 -22.11 -6.62
C GLN A 330 11.17 -23.15 -5.49
N ASN A 331 12.18 -23.87 -5.03
CA ASN A 331 12.00 -25.00 -4.10
C ASN A 331 12.24 -24.68 -2.61
N ARG A 332 12.67 -23.48 -2.23
CA ARG A 332 12.96 -23.15 -0.81
C ARG A 332 12.43 -21.82 -0.31
N SER A 333 11.65 -21.07 -1.10
CA SER A 333 11.64 -19.62 -0.89
C SER A 333 10.34 -18.86 -1.07
N THR A 334 9.18 -19.48 -0.90
CA THR A 334 7.93 -18.70 -0.76
C THR A 334 8.09 -17.66 0.36
N GLY A 335 8.79 -18.03 1.44
CA GLY A 335 9.12 -17.12 2.54
C GLY A 335 10.14 -16.05 2.15
N ILE A 336 11.22 -16.41 1.42
CA ILE A 336 12.23 -15.43 0.96
C ILE A 336 11.61 -14.46 -0.05
N PHE A 337 10.74 -14.95 -0.95
CA PHE A 337 10.00 -14.11 -1.88
C PHE A 337 9.07 -13.12 -1.15
N LEU A 338 8.30 -13.59 -0.17
CA LEU A 338 7.44 -12.73 0.63
C LEU A 338 8.25 -11.68 1.39
N ILE A 339 9.38 -12.08 1.99
CA ILE A 339 10.29 -11.17 2.67
C ILE A 339 10.90 -10.17 1.67
N ALA A 340 11.36 -10.62 0.50
CA ALA A 340 11.92 -9.76 -0.52
C ALA A 340 10.87 -8.81 -1.14
N PHE A 341 9.63 -9.28 -1.33
CA PHE A 341 8.50 -8.45 -1.76
C PHE A 341 8.15 -7.40 -0.71
N ILE A 342 8.02 -7.80 0.55
CA ILE A 342 7.76 -6.90 1.67
C ILE A 342 8.93 -5.92 1.84
N ALA A 343 10.17 -6.39 1.79
CA ALA A 343 11.35 -5.53 1.90
C ALA A 343 11.51 -4.58 0.71
N GLY A 344 11.29 -5.06 -0.52
CA GLY A 344 11.30 -4.23 -1.72
C GLY A 344 10.18 -3.19 -1.71
N SER A 345 8.97 -3.60 -1.35
CA SER A 345 7.82 -2.71 -1.14
C SER A 345 8.10 -1.71 -0.03
N TYR A 346 8.70 -2.14 1.08
CA TYR A 346 9.09 -1.28 2.19
C TYR A 346 10.17 -0.26 1.78
N VAL A 347 11.19 -0.65 1.01
CA VAL A 347 12.22 0.27 0.53
C VAL A 347 11.64 1.31 -0.42
N VAL A 348 10.80 0.88 -1.38
CA VAL A 348 10.09 1.78 -2.30
C VAL A 348 9.16 2.71 -1.51
N VAL A 349 8.34 2.16 -0.62
CA VAL A 349 7.42 2.93 0.23
C VAL A 349 8.18 3.86 1.19
N ARG A 350 9.24 3.40 1.84
CA ARG A 350 10.03 4.22 2.76
C ARG A 350 10.72 5.40 2.08
N HIS A 351 11.28 5.21 0.88
CA HIS A 351 11.99 6.28 0.17
C HIS A 351 11.06 7.30 -0.49
N ILE A 352 9.86 6.86 -0.89
CA ILE A 352 8.96 7.63 -1.74
C ILE A 352 7.74 8.14 -0.95
N ALA A 353 7.25 7.36 0.02
CA ALA A 353 6.05 7.64 0.79
C ALA A 353 6.32 8.10 2.23
N HIS A 354 7.56 8.43 2.57
CA HIS A 354 7.92 8.83 3.95
C HIS A 354 7.02 9.95 4.50
N VAL A 355 6.58 10.88 3.63
CA VAL A 355 5.67 11.97 3.97
C VAL A 355 4.22 11.47 3.99
N GLU A 356 3.83 10.59 3.07
CA GLU A 356 2.44 10.13 2.90
C GLU A 356 1.95 9.16 3.95
N LEU A 357 2.76 8.19 4.34
CA LEU A 357 2.41 7.27 5.41
C LEU A 357 2.29 8.01 6.75
N TRP A 358 3.13 9.03 6.95
CA TRP A 358 3.04 9.88 8.12
C TRP A 358 1.76 10.70 8.14
N ASP A 359 1.41 11.35 7.02
CA ASP A 359 0.19 12.16 6.92
C ASP A 359 -1.06 11.28 6.91
N SER A 360 -1.02 10.14 6.21
CA SER A 360 -2.10 9.13 6.24
C SER A 360 -2.21 8.50 7.63
N GLY A 361 -1.10 8.17 8.29
CA GLY A 361 -1.07 7.70 9.67
C GLY A 361 -1.67 8.73 10.63
N ASN A 362 -1.29 10.00 10.51
CA ASN A 362 -1.87 11.08 11.30
C ASN A 362 -3.35 11.32 10.98
N ALA A 363 -3.77 11.14 9.74
CA ALA A 363 -5.17 11.26 9.33
C ALA A 363 -6.01 10.10 9.85
N ILE A 364 -5.50 8.85 9.78
CA ILE A 364 -6.11 7.66 10.39
C ILE A 364 -6.20 7.85 11.90
N MET A 365 -5.11 8.28 12.54
CA MET A 365 -5.08 8.52 13.99
C MET A 365 -6.01 9.66 14.41
N ARG A 366 -6.17 10.73 13.61
CA ARG A 366 -7.19 11.77 13.84
C ARG A 366 -8.61 11.25 13.67
N GLY A 367 -8.84 10.39 12.66
CA GLY A 367 -10.12 9.71 12.45
C GLY A 367 -10.49 8.74 13.57
N LEU A 368 -9.51 7.97 14.06
CA LEU A 368 -9.67 7.05 15.19
C LEU A 368 -9.87 7.78 16.54
N LYS A 369 -9.34 9.01 16.67
CA LYS A 369 -9.50 9.85 17.87
C LYS A 369 -10.88 10.51 17.99
N ARG A 370 -11.70 10.51 16.93
CA ARG A 370 -13.08 11.04 17.00
C ARG A 370 -14.03 9.92 17.42
N PRO A 371 -14.53 9.90 18.67
CA PRO A 371 -15.37 8.81 19.20
C PRO A 371 -16.73 8.68 18.49
N GLU A 372 -17.12 9.65 17.67
CA GLU A 372 -18.44 9.71 17.03
C GLU A 372 -18.59 8.84 15.77
N ARG A 373 -17.52 8.24 15.24
CA ARG A 373 -17.61 7.39 14.04
C ARG A 373 -17.93 5.93 14.40
N ARG A 374 -19.18 5.68 14.80
CA ARG A 374 -19.76 4.34 15.03
C ARG A 374 -19.55 3.39 13.85
N VAL A 375 -19.44 3.91 12.62
CA VAL A 375 -19.26 3.13 11.40
C VAL A 375 -17.90 2.42 11.34
N LEU A 376 -16.83 3.04 11.83
CA LEU A 376 -15.49 2.44 11.82
C LEU A 376 -15.44 1.19 12.73
N ALA A 377 -15.98 1.31 13.94
CA ALA A 377 -16.05 0.20 14.87
C ALA A 377 -17.06 -0.88 14.41
N ALA A 378 -18.13 -0.48 13.72
CA ALA A 378 -19.16 -1.40 13.26
C ALA A 378 -18.79 -2.16 11.97
N VAL A 379 -17.85 -1.66 11.16
CA VAL A 379 -17.48 -2.28 9.87
C VAL A 379 -16.01 -2.73 9.83
N VAL A 380 -15.10 -1.86 10.25
CA VAL A 380 -13.66 -2.15 10.09
C VAL A 380 -13.17 -3.24 11.04
N TYR A 381 -13.54 -3.19 12.31
CA TYR A 381 -13.14 -4.25 13.24
C TYR A 381 -13.76 -5.61 12.92
N PRO A 382 -15.08 -5.74 12.66
CA PRO A 382 -15.66 -7.03 12.24
C PRO A 382 -15.01 -7.60 10.97
N LEU A 383 -14.75 -6.75 9.96
CA LEU A 383 -14.10 -7.19 8.73
C LEU A 383 -12.65 -7.64 8.97
N ALA A 384 -11.88 -6.88 9.76
CA ALA A 384 -10.52 -7.25 10.14
C ALA A 384 -10.48 -8.55 10.94
N ASP A 385 -11.44 -8.79 11.83
CA ASP A 385 -11.55 -10.02 12.61
C ASP A 385 -11.86 -11.22 11.70
N VAL A 386 -12.82 -11.11 10.79
CA VAL A 386 -13.13 -12.16 9.81
C VAL A 386 -11.89 -12.46 8.94
N CYS A 387 -11.19 -11.44 8.45
CA CYS A 387 -9.97 -11.62 7.69
C CYS A 387 -8.87 -12.31 8.54
N THR A 388 -8.72 -11.93 9.80
CA THR A 388 -7.74 -12.54 10.70
C THR A 388 -8.07 -14.00 11.01
N LEU A 389 -9.34 -14.32 11.26
CA LEU A 389 -9.79 -15.68 11.48
C LEU A 389 -9.61 -16.54 10.22
N ALA A 390 -9.87 -15.99 9.03
CA ALA A 390 -9.62 -16.67 7.77
C ALA A 390 -8.11 -16.94 7.56
N VAL A 391 -7.24 -15.99 7.88
CA VAL A 391 -5.79 -16.20 7.83
C VAL A 391 -5.36 -17.24 8.87
N ALA A 392 -5.90 -17.22 10.07
CA ALA A 392 -5.62 -18.20 11.12
C ALA A 392 -6.03 -19.62 10.68
N LEU A 393 -7.21 -19.75 10.03
CA LEU A 393 -7.69 -21.02 9.46
C LEU A 393 -6.72 -21.56 8.39
N VAL A 394 -6.34 -20.69 7.43
CA VAL A 394 -5.37 -21.08 6.39
C VAL A 394 -4.03 -21.50 7.00
N CYS A 395 -3.51 -20.74 7.97
CA CYS A 395 -2.26 -21.08 8.65
C CYS A 395 -2.37 -22.41 9.40
N GLY A 396 -3.48 -22.66 10.11
CA GLY A 396 -3.77 -23.91 10.78
C GLY A 396 -3.75 -25.09 9.81
N LEU A 397 -4.53 -25.01 8.74
CA LEU A 397 -4.63 -26.05 7.72
C LEU A 397 -3.29 -26.33 7.02
N VAL A 398 -2.58 -25.28 6.60
CA VAL A 398 -1.30 -25.44 5.88
C VAL A 398 -0.21 -26.04 6.76
N LEU A 399 -0.17 -25.69 8.05
CA LEU A 399 0.88 -26.16 8.97
C LEU A 399 0.58 -27.53 9.60
N THR A 400 -0.67 -27.99 9.54
CA THR A 400 -1.06 -29.31 10.08
C THR A 400 -1.28 -30.36 9.00
N ALA A 401 -1.52 -29.95 7.73
CA ALA A 401 -1.66 -30.89 6.62
C ALA A 401 -0.36 -31.65 6.38
N GLU A 402 -0.41 -32.99 6.47
CA GLU A 402 0.65 -33.83 5.96
C GLU A 402 0.71 -33.69 4.43
N TYR A 403 1.89 -33.52 3.88
CA TYR A 403 2.21 -33.09 2.51
C TYR A 403 1.60 -33.93 1.36
N SER A 404 0.82 -34.96 1.63
CA SER A 404 0.28 -35.90 0.64
C SER A 404 -1.12 -35.54 0.08
N GLU A 405 -1.85 -34.59 0.67
CA GLU A 405 -3.29 -34.42 0.39
C GLU A 405 -3.74 -32.97 0.03
N VAL A 406 -2.87 -32.20 -0.62
CA VAL A 406 -3.23 -30.83 -1.08
C VAL A 406 -4.46 -30.80 -2.01
N GLY A 407 -4.87 -31.94 -2.55
CA GLY A 407 -6.09 -32.11 -3.38
C GLY A 407 -7.39 -32.13 -2.57
N GLU A 408 -7.37 -32.57 -1.31
CA GLU A 408 -8.55 -32.67 -0.45
C GLU A 408 -8.88 -31.37 0.32
N LEU A 409 -7.95 -30.42 0.39
CA LEU A 409 -8.16 -29.09 0.98
C LEU A 409 -9.41 -28.36 0.47
N LYS A 410 -9.94 -28.74 -0.67
CA LYS A 410 -11.11 -28.13 -1.30
C LYS A 410 -12.43 -28.49 -0.61
N GLY A 411 -12.55 -29.71 -0.10
CA GLY A 411 -13.73 -30.15 0.68
C GLY A 411 -13.70 -29.61 2.11
N LEU A 412 -12.52 -29.62 2.71
CA LEU A 412 -12.26 -29.11 4.05
C LEU A 412 -12.57 -27.58 4.15
N PHE A 413 -12.17 -26.77 3.14
CA PHE A 413 -12.30 -25.31 3.22
C PHE A 413 -13.75 -24.82 3.28
N LEU A 414 -14.70 -25.52 2.69
CA LEU A 414 -16.10 -25.08 2.67
C LEU A 414 -16.91 -25.57 3.89
N GLY A 415 -16.56 -26.72 4.47
CA GLY A 415 -17.18 -27.25 5.69
C GLY A 415 -16.67 -26.55 6.96
N GLU A 416 -15.36 -26.45 7.11
CA GLU A 416 -14.71 -25.91 8.30
C GLU A 416 -14.76 -24.39 8.41
N VAL A 417 -14.90 -23.64 7.29
CA VAL A 417 -15.01 -22.17 7.29
C VAL A 417 -16.16 -21.70 8.16
N SER A 418 -17.27 -22.42 8.19
CA SER A 418 -18.44 -21.99 8.96
C SER A 418 -18.20 -22.05 10.47
N GLU A 419 -17.49 -23.03 10.97
CA GLU A 419 -17.33 -23.29 12.41
C GLU A 419 -16.16 -22.52 13.01
N TRP A 420 -15.00 -22.53 12.33
CA TRP A 420 -13.78 -21.88 12.80
C TRP A 420 -13.74 -20.37 12.59
N ILE A 421 -14.62 -19.82 11.75
CA ILE A 421 -14.78 -18.37 11.59
C ILE A 421 -16.03 -17.88 12.33
N ALA A 422 -17.17 -18.56 12.14
CA ALA A 422 -18.44 -18.07 12.66
C ALA A 422 -18.51 -18.12 14.20
N LEU A 423 -18.08 -19.21 14.84
CA LEU A 423 -18.18 -19.36 16.29
C LEU A 423 -17.26 -18.39 17.05
N PRO A 424 -15.96 -18.25 16.74
CA PRO A 424 -15.13 -17.21 17.36
C PRO A 424 -15.62 -15.79 17.07
N PHE A 425 -16.11 -15.53 15.86
CA PHE A 425 -16.68 -14.23 15.52
C PHE A 425 -17.93 -13.92 16.34
N LEU A 426 -18.87 -14.87 16.48
CA LEU A 426 -20.04 -14.71 17.32
C LEU A 426 -19.66 -14.52 18.80
N ALA A 427 -18.66 -15.25 19.28
CA ALA A 427 -18.15 -15.06 20.64
C ALA A 427 -17.61 -13.63 20.87
N LEU A 428 -16.94 -13.04 19.88
CA LEU A 428 -16.53 -11.63 19.93
C LEU A 428 -17.71 -10.66 19.93
N VAL A 429 -18.75 -10.94 19.14
CA VAL A 429 -19.98 -10.12 19.10
C VAL A 429 -20.68 -10.14 20.45
N PHE A 430 -20.92 -11.33 21.02
CA PHE A 430 -21.58 -11.50 22.31
C PHE A 430 -20.72 -11.03 23.48
N GLY A 431 -19.37 -11.18 23.37
CA GLY A 431 -18.39 -10.65 24.32
C GLY A 431 -18.27 -9.12 24.31
N GLY A 432 -19.01 -8.42 23.42
CA GLY A 432 -19.07 -6.97 23.38
C GLY A 432 -17.82 -6.30 22.77
N ALA A 433 -16.97 -7.04 22.04
CA ALA A 433 -15.74 -6.55 21.46
C ALA A 433 -15.92 -5.32 20.52
N TYR A 434 -17.11 -5.19 19.92
CA TYR A 434 -17.45 -4.08 19.00
C TYR A 434 -18.13 -2.89 19.66
N ARG A 435 -18.39 -2.98 20.96
CA ARG A 435 -18.94 -1.86 21.77
C ARG A 435 -17.83 -1.07 22.46
N GLN A 436 -16.63 -1.63 22.53
CA GLN A 436 -15.49 -1.08 23.26
C GLN A 436 -14.71 -0.04 22.40
N VAL A 437 -14.27 1.05 23.06
CA VAL A 437 -13.37 2.04 22.45
C VAL A 437 -11.92 1.61 22.70
N TRP A 438 -11.35 0.86 21.76
CA TRP A 438 -10.04 0.20 21.93
C TRP A 438 -8.87 1.16 22.12
N SER A 439 -8.95 2.39 21.62
CA SER A 439 -7.91 3.42 21.86
C SER A 439 -7.77 3.83 23.33
N MET A 440 -8.79 3.58 24.15
CA MET A 440 -8.84 3.88 25.58
C MET A 440 -8.94 2.61 26.45
N ALA A 441 -8.91 1.44 25.83
CA ALA A 441 -9.09 0.17 26.51
C ALA A 441 -8.02 -0.10 27.56
N ARG A 442 -8.41 -0.62 28.70
CA ARG A 442 -7.51 -1.08 29.78
C ARG A 442 -7.06 -2.52 29.49
N VAL A 443 -6.03 -2.98 30.18
CA VAL A 443 -5.54 -4.37 30.08
C VAL A 443 -6.65 -5.39 30.37
N VAL A 444 -7.56 -5.06 31.28
CA VAL A 444 -8.70 -5.94 31.64
C VAL A 444 -9.66 -6.16 30.45
N GLU A 445 -9.89 -5.15 29.61
CA GLU A 445 -10.75 -5.25 28.44
C GLU A 445 -10.11 -6.13 27.34
N PHE A 446 -8.77 -6.09 27.21
CA PHE A 446 -8.05 -7.05 26.36
C PHE A 446 -8.15 -8.48 26.92
N ALA A 447 -8.08 -8.65 28.24
CA ALA A 447 -8.28 -9.97 28.85
C ALA A 447 -9.70 -10.53 28.58
N PHE A 448 -10.74 -9.72 28.60
CA PHE A 448 -12.09 -10.14 28.21
C PHE A 448 -12.20 -10.51 26.73
N LEU A 449 -11.50 -9.79 25.85
CA LEU A 449 -11.40 -10.13 24.43
C LEU A 449 -10.80 -11.53 24.24
N GLU A 450 -9.69 -11.81 24.94
CA GLU A 450 -9.03 -13.13 24.90
C GLU A 450 -9.93 -14.24 25.43
N VAL A 451 -10.64 -14.00 26.53
CA VAL A 451 -11.62 -14.96 27.09
C VAL A 451 -12.74 -15.27 26.08
N ALA A 452 -13.22 -14.27 25.37
CA ALA A 452 -14.23 -14.48 24.32
C ALA A 452 -13.66 -15.33 23.16
N LEU A 453 -12.43 -15.06 22.74
CA LEU A 453 -11.75 -15.86 21.70
C LEU A 453 -11.52 -17.31 22.14
N VAL A 454 -11.05 -17.52 23.36
CA VAL A 454 -10.88 -18.87 23.93
C VAL A 454 -12.20 -19.60 23.97
N PHE A 455 -13.28 -18.94 24.39
CA PHE A 455 -14.61 -19.54 24.41
C PHE A 455 -15.07 -19.95 23.00
N GLY A 456 -14.91 -19.08 22.01
CA GLY A 456 -15.20 -19.40 20.61
C GLY A 456 -14.38 -20.57 20.08
N LEU A 457 -13.09 -20.63 20.41
CA LEU A 457 -12.21 -21.73 20.05
C LEU A 457 -12.62 -23.07 20.67
N VAL A 458 -12.91 -23.05 21.98
CA VAL A 458 -13.38 -24.27 22.69
C VAL A 458 -14.68 -24.77 22.06
N LEU A 459 -15.58 -23.86 21.70
CA LEU A 459 -16.83 -24.23 21.04
C LEU A 459 -16.60 -24.82 19.65
N SER A 460 -15.72 -24.23 18.82
CA SER A 460 -15.35 -24.79 17.50
C SER A 460 -14.73 -26.18 17.63
N THR A 461 -13.78 -26.33 18.56
CA THR A 461 -13.13 -27.63 18.82
C THR A 461 -14.14 -28.68 19.32
N ALA A 462 -15.08 -28.30 20.16
CA ALA A 462 -16.11 -29.21 20.68
C ALA A 462 -17.05 -29.68 19.58
N VAL A 463 -17.47 -28.77 18.67
CA VAL A 463 -18.33 -29.13 17.53
C VAL A 463 -17.62 -30.14 16.64
N GLU A 464 -16.36 -29.91 16.30
CA GLU A 464 -15.61 -30.79 15.43
C GLU A 464 -15.34 -32.18 16.05
N LEU A 465 -15.01 -32.24 17.35
CA LEU A 465 -14.83 -33.51 18.05
C LEU A 465 -16.14 -34.32 18.15
N LEU A 466 -17.28 -33.66 18.22
CA LEU A 466 -18.58 -34.32 18.34
C LEU A 466 -19.15 -34.78 16.99
N TRP A 467 -18.80 -34.06 15.88
CA TRP A 467 -19.42 -34.29 14.57
C TRP A 467 -18.54 -35.05 13.59
N ASP A 468 -17.22 -34.77 13.55
CA ASP A 468 -16.32 -35.29 12.50
C ASP A 468 -15.36 -36.39 12.97
N GLY A 469 -15.35 -36.76 14.25
CA GLY A 469 -14.54 -37.87 14.78
C GLY A 469 -13.02 -37.67 14.63
N ALA A 470 -12.55 -36.44 14.54
CA ALA A 470 -11.14 -36.09 14.39
C ALA A 470 -10.28 -36.64 15.54
N THR A 471 -9.02 -37.01 15.25
CA THR A 471 -8.12 -37.49 16.29
C THR A 471 -7.72 -36.35 17.23
N PRO A 472 -7.77 -36.57 18.57
CA PRO A 472 -7.50 -35.48 19.53
C PRO A 472 -6.13 -34.78 19.36
N VAL A 473 -5.14 -35.48 18.80
CA VAL A 473 -3.76 -34.97 18.67
C VAL A 473 -3.63 -34.02 17.47
N SER A 474 -4.20 -34.38 16.30
CA SER A 474 -4.19 -33.51 15.12
C SER A 474 -4.97 -32.23 15.38
N GLN A 475 -6.12 -32.39 16.04
CA GLN A 475 -6.98 -31.30 16.46
C GLN A 475 -6.29 -30.33 17.42
N ALA A 476 -5.56 -30.84 18.41
CA ALA A 476 -4.84 -29.99 19.36
C ALA A 476 -3.77 -29.12 18.67
N ARG A 477 -3.06 -29.66 17.68
CA ARG A 477 -2.06 -28.91 16.90
C ARG A 477 -2.70 -27.80 16.07
N PHE A 478 -3.78 -28.12 15.36
CA PHE A 478 -4.52 -27.16 14.57
C PHE A 478 -5.08 -26.03 15.45
N SER A 479 -5.78 -26.38 16.54
CA SER A 479 -6.38 -25.45 17.48
C SER A 479 -5.34 -24.49 18.09
N LEU A 480 -4.15 -24.99 18.41
CA LEU A 480 -3.06 -24.18 18.97
C LEU A 480 -2.55 -23.14 17.97
N ILE A 481 -2.33 -23.55 16.72
CA ILE A 481 -1.86 -22.66 15.64
C ILE A 481 -2.93 -21.63 15.32
N PHE A 482 -4.17 -22.08 15.12
CA PHE A 482 -5.30 -21.20 14.84
C PHE A 482 -5.45 -20.15 15.93
N PHE A 483 -5.49 -20.57 17.20
CA PHE A 483 -5.63 -19.67 18.34
C PHE A 483 -4.48 -18.67 18.42
N GLY A 484 -3.23 -19.12 18.27
CA GLY A 484 -2.05 -18.26 18.32
C GLY A 484 -2.11 -17.14 17.26
N VAL A 485 -2.49 -17.47 16.02
CA VAL A 485 -2.63 -16.50 14.93
C VAL A 485 -3.84 -15.59 15.14
N ALA A 486 -4.98 -16.15 15.56
CA ALA A 486 -6.19 -15.38 15.82
C ALA A 486 -5.99 -14.35 16.94
N VAL A 487 -5.42 -14.77 18.07
CA VAL A 487 -5.09 -13.90 19.20
C VAL A 487 -4.13 -12.80 18.77
N ALA A 488 -2.99 -13.16 18.17
CA ALA A 488 -2.00 -12.19 17.74
C ALA A 488 -2.58 -11.16 16.76
N GLY A 489 -3.38 -11.60 15.80
CA GLY A 489 -3.98 -10.71 14.80
C GLY A 489 -5.10 -9.83 15.36
N ILE A 490 -6.08 -10.42 16.06
CA ILE A 490 -7.24 -9.70 16.59
C ILE A 490 -6.82 -8.70 17.66
N THR A 491 -5.95 -9.10 18.57
CA THR A 491 -5.38 -8.23 19.61
C THR A 491 -4.47 -7.18 19.00
N GLY A 492 -3.63 -7.59 18.04
CA GLY A 492 -2.73 -6.71 17.31
C GLY A 492 -3.46 -5.57 16.59
N VAL A 493 -4.54 -5.86 15.86
CA VAL A 493 -5.36 -4.85 15.18
C VAL A 493 -5.93 -3.83 16.17
N ARG A 494 -6.33 -4.26 17.38
CA ARG A 494 -6.87 -3.38 18.43
C ARG A 494 -5.79 -2.63 19.19
N ALA A 495 -4.61 -3.22 19.37
CA ALA A 495 -3.47 -2.58 20.02
C ALA A 495 -2.74 -1.61 19.07
N LEU A 496 -2.79 -1.84 17.76
CA LEU A 496 -2.08 -1.07 16.73
C LEU A 496 -2.26 0.46 16.86
N PRO A 497 -3.48 1.01 17.06
CA PRO A 497 -3.66 2.44 17.21
C PRO A 497 -2.90 3.02 18.42
N ARG A 498 -2.84 2.26 19.51
CA ARG A 498 -2.13 2.66 20.73
C ARG A 498 -0.62 2.57 20.56
N VAL A 499 -0.13 1.45 20.03
CA VAL A 499 1.30 1.25 19.74
C VAL A 499 1.78 2.27 18.71
N ALA A 500 1.01 2.51 17.64
CA ALA A 500 1.33 3.53 16.65
C ALA A 500 1.40 4.92 17.27
N GLN A 501 0.49 5.24 18.19
CA GLN A 501 0.50 6.53 18.88
C GLN A 501 1.73 6.66 19.82
N GLU A 502 2.10 5.62 20.54
CA GLU A 502 3.28 5.60 21.39
C GLU A 502 4.57 5.70 20.57
N LEU A 503 4.67 4.95 19.46
CA LEU A 503 5.79 5.03 18.53
C LEU A 503 5.88 6.42 17.90
N MET A 504 4.77 6.99 17.44
CA MET A 504 4.76 8.34 16.86
C MET A 504 5.16 9.40 17.87
N ASN A 505 4.74 9.28 19.12
CA ASN A 505 5.18 10.18 20.17
C ASN A 505 6.69 10.04 20.44
N SER A 506 7.23 8.83 20.46
CA SER A 506 8.65 8.56 20.62
C SER A 506 9.50 9.08 19.45
N PHE A 507 9.02 8.90 18.21
CA PHE A 507 9.69 9.44 17.02
C PHE A 507 9.62 10.97 16.92
N SER A 508 8.54 11.60 17.40
CA SER A 508 8.46 13.07 17.42
C SER A 508 9.52 13.70 18.32
N HIS A 509 9.91 13.03 19.40
CA HIS A 509 11.02 13.45 20.24
C HIS A 509 12.39 13.40 19.55
N TRP A 510 12.55 12.53 18.56
CA TRP A 510 13.81 12.37 17.83
C TRP A 510 13.98 13.39 16.69
N VAL A 511 12.89 13.71 15.99
CA VAL A 511 12.87 14.65 14.83
C VAL A 511 12.96 16.11 15.28
N VAL A 512 12.56 16.41 16.50
CA VAL A 512 12.44 17.78 17.03
C VAL A 512 13.73 18.36 17.57
N LYS A 513 14.81 17.60 17.67
CA LYS A 513 16.13 18.12 18.14
C LYS A 513 16.67 19.28 17.29
N ASP A 514 16.19 19.47 16.04
CA ASP A 514 16.66 20.51 15.12
C ASP A 514 15.65 21.66 14.85
N ALA A 515 14.54 21.72 15.57
CA ALA A 515 13.53 22.78 15.36
C ALA A 515 13.94 24.09 16.07
N LYS A 516 13.82 25.22 15.37
CA LYS A 516 14.21 26.55 15.86
C LYS A 516 13.40 27.07 17.07
N ASN A 517 12.27 26.46 17.43
CA ASN A 517 11.38 26.85 18.53
C ASN A 517 11.10 25.65 19.47
N VAL A 518 12.12 25.16 20.16
CA VAL A 518 11.99 24.07 21.12
C VAL A 518 12.07 24.63 22.53
N GLU A 519 11.03 24.43 23.33
CA GLU A 519 11.01 24.75 24.77
C GLU A 519 11.41 23.48 25.55
N ARG A 520 12.54 23.50 26.24
CA ARG A 520 13.06 22.41 27.09
C ARG A 520 12.40 22.47 28.45
N VAL A 521 11.64 21.42 28.76
CA VAL A 521 10.83 21.39 29.99
C VAL A 521 11.33 20.32 30.95
N VAL A 522 11.48 20.70 32.20
CA VAL A 522 11.66 19.79 33.33
C VAL A 522 10.36 19.76 34.13
N VAL A 523 9.93 18.58 34.57
CA VAL A 523 8.70 18.42 35.34
C VAL A 523 9.01 17.89 36.73
N PHE A 524 8.43 18.53 37.76
CA PHE A 524 8.55 18.08 39.14
C PHE A 524 7.22 17.60 39.70
N GLY A 525 7.21 16.41 40.31
CA GLY A 525 6.05 15.86 41.03
C GLY A 525 6.03 14.35 41.16
N SER A 526 4.88 13.81 41.62
CA SER A 526 4.64 12.38 41.68
C SER A 526 4.37 11.77 40.31
N SER A 527 4.63 10.48 40.16
CA SER A 527 4.49 9.77 38.89
C SER A 527 3.10 9.91 38.25
N MET A 528 2.04 9.95 39.06
CA MET A 528 0.66 10.08 38.58
C MET A 528 0.36 11.51 38.14
N ALA A 529 0.83 12.52 38.86
CA ALA A 529 0.65 13.93 38.49
C ALA A 529 1.39 14.25 37.18
N ILE A 530 2.62 13.75 37.02
CA ILE A 530 3.41 13.88 35.79
C ILE A 530 2.70 13.22 34.60
N LEU A 531 2.14 12.03 34.80
CA LEU A 531 1.36 11.34 33.75
C LEU A 531 0.17 12.17 33.28
N LEU A 532 -0.57 12.75 34.21
CA LEU A 532 -1.75 13.57 33.88
C LEU A 532 -1.33 14.84 33.14
N TYR A 533 -0.28 15.51 33.60
CA TYR A 533 0.27 16.70 32.94
C TYR A 533 0.73 16.39 31.51
N LEU A 534 1.49 15.32 31.29
CA LEU A 534 1.97 14.95 29.95
C LEU A 534 0.85 14.55 29.00
N LYS A 535 -0.23 13.95 29.50
CA LYS A 535 -1.43 13.65 28.69
C LYS A 535 -2.18 14.90 28.30
N ASP A 536 -2.36 15.85 29.21
CA ASP A 536 -3.06 17.11 28.97
C ASP A 536 -2.28 18.02 28.00
N THR A 537 -1.00 18.19 28.26
CA THR A 537 -0.14 19.09 27.46
C THR A 537 0.12 18.59 26.04
N ASN A 538 0.26 17.28 25.81
CA ASN A 538 0.42 16.73 24.45
C ASN A 538 -0.78 17.03 23.53
N ALA A 539 -1.98 17.24 24.09
CA ALA A 539 -3.16 17.61 23.31
C ALA A 539 -3.19 19.12 23.00
N SER A 540 -2.86 19.98 23.97
CA SER A 540 -3.08 21.43 23.91
C SER A 540 -1.97 22.23 23.22
N TYR A 541 -0.72 21.74 23.20
CA TYR A 541 0.42 22.50 22.68
C TYR A 541 0.72 22.31 21.19
N ARG A 542 0.26 21.20 20.59
CA ARG A 542 0.32 21.04 19.13
C ARG A 542 -0.49 22.10 18.36
N GLU A 543 -1.50 22.69 18.98
CA GLU A 543 -2.30 23.75 18.36
C GLU A 543 -1.60 25.11 18.34
N ARG A 544 -0.59 25.35 19.18
CA ARG A 544 0.09 26.67 19.33
C ARG A 544 1.45 26.78 18.63
N GLY A 545 1.91 25.74 17.91
CA GLY A 545 3.15 25.80 17.14
C GLY A 545 4.46 25.81 17.96
N VAL A 546 4.40 25.63 19.28
CA VAL A 546 5.57 25.51 20.17
C VAL A 546 5.78 24.03 20.50
N VAL A 547 7.01 23.54 20.28
CA VAL A 547 7.36 22.15 20.59
C VAL A 547 8.04 22.09 21.94
N ARG A 548 7.44 21.37 22.89
CA ARG A 548 8.02 21.11 24.21
C ARG A 548 8.73 19.77 24.24
N VAL A 549 9.97 19.75 24.70
CA VAL A 549 10.76 18.55 24.90
C VAL A 549 10.99 18.35 26.38
N LEU A 550 10.58 17.18 26.89
CA LEU A 550 10.86 16.79 28.27
C LEU A 550 12.33 16.37 28.37
N THR A 551 13.15 17.19 29.07
CA THR A 551 14.59 16.95 29.20
C THR A 551 14.94 16.20 30.48
N GLY A 552 14.12 16.34 31.54
CA GLY A 552 14.35 15.65 32.81
C GLY A 552 13.08 15.60 33.66
N ILE A 553 13.09 14.71 34.63
CA ILE A 553 12.02 14.57 35.62
C ILE A 553 12.66 14.68 37.01
N LEU A 554 12.05 15.50 37.85
CA LEU A 554 12.36 15.58 39.28
C LEU A 554 11.20 14.98 40.08
N SER A 555 11.47 14.09 41.02
CA SER A 555 10.44 13.42 41.79
C SER A 555 10.81 13.36 43.29
N PRO A 556 9.83 13.66 44.17
CA PRO A 556 10.04 13.50 45.61
C PRO A 556 10.14 12.02 46.03
N GLN A 557 9.92 11.08 45.15
CA GLN A 557 9.93 9.64 45.43
C GLN A 557 11.33 9.03 45.20
N PRO A 558 12.11 8.69 46.24
CA PRO A 558 13.48 8.19 46.08
C PRO A 558 13.59 6.88 45.27
N GLY A 559 12.54 6.05 45.29
CA GLY A 559 12.50 4.78 44.57
C GLY A 559 12.44 4.91 43.05
N LEU A 560 12.25 6.12 42.53
CA LEU A 560 12.21 6.42 41.10
C LEU A 560 13.51 7.01 40.56
N HIS A 561 14.40 7.47 41.43
CA HIS A 561 15.66 8.11 41.05
C HIS A 561 16.52 7.16 40.19
N GLY A 562 17.12 7.68 39.13
CA GLY A 562 17.91 6.92 38.15
C GLY A 562 17.10 6.01 37.20
N ARG A 563 15.77 6.01 37.30
CA ARG A 563 14.91 5.27 36.37
C ARG A 563 14.43 6.15 35.21
N LYS A 564 14.16 5.54 34.07
CA LYS A 564 13.55 6.26 32.93
C LYS A 564 12.04 6.20 33.03
N MET A 565 11.39 7.35 32.95
CA MET A 565 9.93 7.51 32.95
C MET A 565 9.52 8.44 31.81
N PHE A 566 8.59 8.00 30.97
CA PHE A 566 8.11 8.77 29.80
C PHE A 566 9.21 9.22 28.82
N GLY A 567 10.29 8.46 28.71
CA GLY A 567 11.42 8.74 27.83
C GLY A 567 12.50 9.68 28.41
N ALA A 568 12.24 10.28 29.55
CA ALA A 568 13.22 11.10 30.30
C ALA A 568 13.72 10.38 31.56
N GLU A 569 14.91 10.74 32.02
CA GLU A 569 15.50 10.22 33.25
C GLU A 569 14.93 10.96 34.46
N VAL A 570 14.62 10.21 35.52
CA VAL A 570 14.30 10.79 36.83
C VAL A 570 15.61 11.06 37.55
N VAL A 571 16.07 12.30 37.48
CA VAL A 571 17.42 12.71 37.96
C VAL A 571 17.53 12.69 39.49
N GLY A 572 16.43 12.99 40.18
CA GLY A 572 16.41 13.04 41.63
C GLY A 572 15.25 13.88 42.17
N GLY A 573 15.39 14.40 43.39
CA GLY A 573 14.47 15.39 43.97
C GLY A 573 14.83 16.82 43.56
N LEU A 574 14.14 17.79 44.15
CA LEU A 574 14.39 19.23 43.90
C LEU A 574 15.81 19.67 44.23
N GLU A 575 16.48 18.99 45.17
CA GLU A 575 17.86 19.26 45.55
C GLU A 575 18.85 19.14 44.39
N ARG A 576 18.52 18.34 43.37
CA ARG A 576 19.33 18.17 42.17
C ARG A 576 19.01 19.13 41.04
N LEU A 577 18.08 20.06 41.22
CA LEU A 577 17.74 21.05 40.21
C LEU A 577 18.97 21.86 39.73
N HIS A 578 19.87 22.23 40.65
CA HIS A 578 21.10 22.95 40.31
C HIS A 578 22.05 22.16 39.40
N GLU A 579 22.16 20.84 39.58
CA GLU A 579 22.99 19.97 38.75
C GLU A 579 22.39 19.88 37.33
N LEU A 580 21.10 19.68 37.26
CA LEU A 580 20.37 19.52 35.99
C LEU A 580 20.40 20.80 35.15
N VAL A 581 20.34 21.97 35.78
CA VAL A 581 20.44 23.27 35.08
C VAL A 581 21.86 23.56 34.59
N ARG A 582 22.89 23.03 35.26
CA ARG A 582 24.29 23.16 34.82
C ARG A 582 24.62 22.24 33.65
N GLU A 583 24.04 21.05 33.59
CA GLU A 583 24.32 20.05 32.59
C GLU A 583 23.47 20.24 31.32
N GLU A 584 22.22 20.68 31.47
CA GLU A 584 21.30 20.88 30.36
C GLU A 584 20.66 22.28 30.41
N ARG A 585 20.47 22.90 29.22
CA ARG A 585 19.72 24.14 29.13
C ARG A 585 18.23 23.85 29.36
N ILE A 586 17.64 24.47 30.36
CA ILE A 586 16.24 24.39 30.74
C ILE A 586 15.58 25.71 30.42
N ASP A 587 14.46 25.67 29.69
CA ASP A 587 13.68 26.88 29.36
C ASP A 587 12.47 27.02 30.32
N ARG A 588 11.99 25.90 30.87
CA ARG A 588 10.85 25.89 31.80
C ARG A 588 10.88 24.72 32.79
N LEU A 589 10.59 25.05 34.06
CA LEU A 589 10.26 24.05 35.09
C LEU A 589 8.74 24.06 35.33
N VAL A 590 8.09 22.90 35.26
CA VAL A 590 6.67 22.75 35.57
C VAL A 590 6.50 21.96 36.86
N MET A 591 5.90 22.58 37.82
CA MET A 591 5.53 21.94 39.09
C MET A 591 4.11 21.41 38.96
N VAL A 592 3.92 20.07 38.99
CA VAL A 592 2.63 19.40 38.87
C VAL A 592 2.09 18.91 40.22
N GLU A 593 2.80 19.21 41.29
CA GLU A 593 2.40 18.90 42.66
C GLU A 593 2.63 20.13 43.54
N SER A 594 1.84 20.29 44.61
CA SER A 594 1.98 21.40 45.54
C SER A 594 3.27 21.29 46.31
N CYS A 595 4.11 22.32 46.22
CA CYS A 595 5.37 22.43 46.94
C CYS A 595 5.19 23.18 48.25
N SER A 596 6.05 22.88 49.20
CA SER A 596 6.16 23.65 50.43
C SER A 596 6.63 25.11 50.14
N PRO A 597 6.37 26.08 51.03
CA PRO A 597 6.88 27.43 50.86
C PRO A 597 8.41 27.47 50.67
N GLU A 598 9.14 26.67 51.41
CA GLU A 598 10.61 26.57 51.34
C GLU A 598 11.10 26.02 50.00
N GLU A 599 10.42 25.02 49.43
CA GLU A 599 10.71 24.48 48.10
C GLU A 599 10.42 25.50 47.00
N ARG A 600 9.35 26.29 47.12
CA ARG A 600 9.03 27.37 46.18
C ARG A 600 10.07 28.47 46.17
N ASP A 601 10.49 28.91 47.34
CA ASP A 601 11.54 29.92 47.49
C ASP A 601 12.84 29.42 46.87
N PHE A 602 13.22 28.16 47.13
CA PHE A 602 14.38 27.53 46.53
C PHE A 602 14.29 27.53 44.99
N VAL A 603 13.17 27.05 44.42
CA VAL A 603 12.96 27.00 42.98
C VAL A 603 13.00 28.40 42.37
N SER A 604 12.41 29.41 43.03
CA SER A 604 12.42 30.80 42.56
C SER A 604 13.83 31.36 42.49
N ILE A 605 14.63 31.14 43.53
CA ILE A 605 16.03 31.58 43.58
C ILE A 605 16.87 30.95 42.46
N VAL A 606 16.68 29.65 42.22
CA VAL A 606 17.39 28.95 41.13
C VAL A 606 16.93 29.42 39.76
N ALA A 607 15.64 29.70 39.59
CA ALA A 607 15.07 30.18 38.34
C ALA A 607 15.59 31.58 37.99
N ASP A 608 15.62 32.48 38.94
CA ASP A 608 16.16 33.85 38.79
C ASP A 608 17.66 33.83 38.48
N ALA A 609 18.42 32.94 39.12
CA ALA A 609 19.86 32.80 38.88
C ALA A 609 20.21 32.24 37.49
N HIS A 610 19.37 31.42 36.91
CA HIS A 610 19.64 30.71 35.64
C HIS A 610 18.73 31.11 34.48
N GLY A 611 17.73 31.94 34.69
CA GLY A 611 16.89 32.57 33.64
C GLY A 611 15.88 31.64 32.98
N PHE A 612 15.31 30.66 33.71
CA PHE A 612 14.23 29.83 33.21
C PHE A 612 12.89 30.17 33.87
N VAL A 613 11.78 29.81 33.19
CA VAL A 613 10.42 30.10 33.64
C VAL A 613 9.89 28.98 34.51
N VAL A 614 9.33 29.34 35.68
CA VAL A 614 8.61 28.41 36.56
C VAL A 614 7.11 28.50 36.31
N SER A 615 6.41 27.37 36.20
CA SER A 615 4.97 27.32 36.07
C SER A 615 4.39 26.19 36.94
N GLU A 616 3.23 26.48 37.56
CA GLU A 616 2.46 25.47 38.27
C GLU A 616 1.33 24.95 37.38
N TRP A 617 1.19 23.63 37.35
CA TRP A 617 0.03 22.98 36.70
C TRP A 617 -0.83 22.33 37.78
N ARG A 618 -2.12 22.69 37.81
CA ARG A 618 -3.08 22.15 38.77
C ARG A 618 -4.27 21.53 38.06
N PHE A 619 -4.62 20.34 38.51
CA PHE A 619 -5.87 19.69 38.13
C PHE A 619 -6.86 19.89 39.27
N SER A 620 -7.93 20.63 39.02
CA SER A 620 -8.98 20.88 40.03
C SER A 620 -10.35 20.73 39.40
N GLU A 621 -11.27 20.10 40.12
CA GLU A 621 -12.68 20.08 39.81
C GLU A 621 -13.31 21.40 40.28
N LEU A 622 -13.79 22.22 39.34
CA LEU A 622 -14.46 23.47 39.68
C LEU A 622 -15.96 23.24 39.83
N PRO A 623 -16.60 23.71 40.93
CA PRO A 623 -18.05 23.70 41.05
C PRO A 623 -18.71 24.49 39.90
N SER A 624 -19.87 24.04 39.43
CA SER A 624 -20.55 24.59 38.25
C SER A 624 -20.84 26.11 38.32
N GLU A 625 -20.93 26.69 39.53
CA GLU A 625 -21.11 28.13 39.75
C GLU A 625 -19.86 28.97 39.47
N GLU A 626 -18.66 28.41 39.68
CA GLU A 626 -17.39 29.10 39.38
C GLU A 626 -17.06 29.08 37.89
N VAL A 627 -17.49 28.04 37.15
CA VAL A 627 -17.35 27.97 35.70
C VAL A 627 -18.10 29.10 34.99
N LYS A 628 -19.28 29.50 35.50
CA LYS A 628 -20.03 30.63 34.99
C LYS A 628 -19.33 32.00 35.23
N ARG A 629 -18.58 32.13 36.30
CA ARG A 629 -17.83 33.38 36.60
C ARG A 629 -16.55 33.48 35.78
N SER A 630 -15.86 32.37 35.52
CA SER A 630 -14.63 32.37 34.70
C SER A 630 -14.91 32.60 33.22
N SER A 631 -16.02 32.09 32.68
CA SER A 631 -16.44 32.35 31.29
C SER A 631 -16.92 33.79 31.08
N ALA A 632 -17.44 34.48 32.10
CA ALA A 632 -17.80 35.88 32.05
C ALA A 632 -16.58 36.85 32.14
N MET A 633 -15.40 36.34 32.56
CA MET A 633 -14.15 37.13 32.61
C MET A 633 -13.33 37.01 31.31
N ILE A 634 -13.66 36.08 30.42
CA ILE A 634 -12.95 35.79 29.15
C ILE A 634 -13.76 36.37 27.94
N ALA A 635 -15.02 36.73 28.14
CA ALA A 635 -15.86 37.47 27.17
C ALA A 635 -15.75 38.97 27.42
#